data_cf9d55f6aa8a97a77ba2af7f82d8443d
#
_entry.id   cf9d55f6aa8a97a77ba2af7f82d8443d
#
_cell.length_a   1.000
_cell.length_b   1.000
_cell.length_c   1.000
_cell.angle_alpha   90.00
_cell.angle_beta   90.00
_cell.angle_gamma   90.00
#
_symmetry.space_group_name_H-M   'P 1'
#
loop_
_entity.id
_entity.type
_entity.pdbx_description
1 polymer ?
#
loop_
_entity_poly.entity_id
_entity_poly.type
_entity_poly.pdbx_seq_one_letter_code
_entity_poly.pdbx_strand_id
1 'polypeptide(L)'
;MLAVICCCNSVANAVQSKLYVGINIDTLSALVEKIQVKDVTLDLMQAHGLISSKDRVKILGRGELNTTINVTAHAFSKTAKAAIEEKGGVATTI
;
A
#
# COMPACT_ATOMS: atom_id res chain seq x y z
N MET A 1 -14.81 11.37 -29.52
CA MET A 1 -15.20 10.86 -29.37
C MET A 1 -14.86 9.81 -28.83
N LEU A 2 -14.17 9.29 -29.05
CA LEU A 2 -13.63 8.37 -28.56
C LEU A 2 -13.18 8.54 -27.27
N ALA A 3 -12.79 9.59 -26.87
CA ALA A 3 -12.34 9.92 -25.60
C ALA A 3 -13.38 9.61 -24.59
N VAL A 4 -14.52 9.61 -25.03
CA VAL A 4 -15.59 9.32 -24.19
C VAL A 4 -15.48 7.99 -23.56
N ILE A 5 -15.03 7.05 -24.31
CA ILE A 5 -14.88 5.75 -23.82
C ILE A 5 -13.93 5.71 -22.71
N CYS A 6 -12.88 6.44 -22.84
CA CYS A 6 -11.92 6.53 -21.78
C CYS A 6 -12.54 7.15 -20.56
N CYS A 7 -13.46 8.04 -20.74
CA CYS A 7 -14.09 8.66 -19.61
C CYS A 7 -14.83 7.68 -18.74
N CYS A 8 -15.45 6.69 -19.34
CA CYS A 8 -16.14 5.70 -18.55
C CYS A 8 -15.21 4.96 -17.63
N ASN A 9 -14.06 4.59 -18.14
CA ASN A 9 -13.08 3.91 -17.33
C ASN A 9 -12.46 4.87 -16.33
N SER A 10 -12.29 6.09 -16.76
CA SER A 10 -11.65 7.08 -15.93
C SER A 10 -12.45 7.42 -14.70
N VAL A 11 -13.74 7.34 -14.77
CA VAL A 11 -14.57 7.67 -13.62
C VAL A 11 -14.25 6.79 -12.44
N ALA A 12 -14.22 5.51 -12.63
CA ALA A 12 -13.90 4.59 -11.55
C ALA A 12 -12.47 4.78 -11.10
N ASN A 13 -11.58 4.94 -12.05
CA ASN A 13 -10.18 5.09 -11.72
C ASN A 13 -9.90 6.42 -11.03
N ALA A 14 -10.57 7.46 -11.45
CA ALA A 14 -10.38 8.77 -10.86
C ALA A 14 -10.76 8.79 -9.38
N VAL A 15 -11.80 8.10 -9.03
CA VAL A 15 -12.21 8.01 -7.64
C VAL A 15 -11.16 7.30 -6.82
N GLN A 16 -10.58 6.26 -7.36
CA GLN A 16 -9.56 5.50 -6.67
C GLN A 16 -8.24 6.26 -6.61
N SER A 17 -7.84 6.85 -7.71
CA SER A 17 -6.52 7.46 -7.79
C SER A 17 -6.35 8.73 -6.99
N LYS A 18 -7.43 9.41 -6.70
CA LYS A 18 -7.35 10.69 -6.01
C LYS A 18 -6.78 10.61 -4.62
N LEU A 19 -7.09 9.56 -3.91
CA LEU A 19 -6.86 9.51 -2.48
C LEU A 19 -5.84 8.48 -2.05
N TYR A 20 -5.34 7.70 -2.97
CA TYR A 20 -4.41 6.64 -2.61
C TYR A 20 -2.96 7.05 -2.82
N VAL A 21 -2.18 6.85 -1.78
CA VAL A 21 -0.74 7.02 -1.85
C VAL A 21 -0.13 5.65 -2.06
N GLY A 22 0.58 5.46 -3.15
CA GLY A 22 1.21 4.19 -3.47
C GLY A 22 2.49 4.00 -2.67
N ILE A 23 2.54 2.96 -1.88
CA ILE A 23 3.73 2.61 -1.11
C ILE A 23 4.21 1.24 -1.56
N ASN A 24 5.48 1.15 -1.89
CA ASN A 24 6.07 -0.10 -2.33
C ASN A 24 6.41 -0.99 -1.13
N ILE A 25 6.39 -2.28 -1.35
CA ILE A 25 6.79 -3.26 -0.33
C ILE A 25 8.24 -3.02 0.10
N ASP A 26 9.08 -2.65 -0.84
CA ASP A 26 10.49 -2.37 -0.58
C ASP A 26 10.66 -1.26 0.46
N THR A 27 9.86 -0.20 0.35
CA THR A 27 9.86 0.90 1.32
C THR A 27 9.43 0.41 2.70
N LEU A 28 8.42 -0.45 2.75
CA LEU A 28 7.96 -1.03 4.00
C LEU A 28 9.03 -1.91 4.63
N SER A 29 9.70 -2.70 3.83
CA SER A 29 10.78 -3.55 4.29
C SER A 29 11.89 -2.72 4.94
N ALA A 30 12.29 -1.63 4.27
CA ALA A 30 13.30 -0.73 4.80
C ALA A 30 12.87 -0.08 6.11
N LEU A 31 11.60 0.30 6.24
CA LEU A 31 11.08 0.87 7.47
C LEU A 31 11.09 -0.14 8.61
N VAL A 32 10.65 -1.34 8.34
CA VAL A 32 10.61 -2.41 9.32
C VAL A 32 12.02 -2.71 9.84
N GLU A 33 13.00 -2.71 8.97
CA GLU A 33 14.40 -2.92 9.34
C GLU A 33 14.92 -1.80 10.25
N LYS A 34 14.52 -0.57 10.00
CA LYS A 34 14.93 0.58 10.79
C LYS A 34 14.29 0.60 12.17
N ILE A 35 13.01 0.27 12.22
CA ILE A 35 12.23 0.34 13.46
C ILE A 35 12.29 -0.97 14.21
N GLN A 36 12.57 -2.07 13.53
CA GLN A 36 12.56 -3.43 14.05
C GLN A 36 11.19 -3.82 14.65
N VAL A 37 10.14 -3.29 14.05
CA VAL A 37 8.76 -3.58 14.44
C VAL A 37 8.11 -4.33 13.31
N LYS A 38 7.46 -5.42 13.63
CA LYS A 38 6.80 -6.25 12.63
C LYS A 38 5.44 -5.70 12.20
N ASP A 39 4.84 -4.88 13.05
CA ASP A 39 3.51 -4.35 12.79
C ASP A 39 3.59 -2.97 12.15
N VAL A 40 3.21 -2.87 10.90
CA VAL A 40 3.23 -1.60 10.17
C VAL A 40 1.81 -1.05 10.16
N THR A 41 1.56 -0.08 11.00
CA THR A 41 0.26 0.59 11.05
C THR A 41 0.32 1.91 10.27
N LEU A 42 -0.84 2.47 10.03
CA LEU A 42 -0.93 3.76 9.36
C LEU A 42 -0.25 4.86 10.16
N ASP A 43 -0.33 4.76 11.48
CA ASP A 43 0.29 5.75 12.37
C ASP A 43 1.81 5.81 12.19
N LEU A 44 2.44 4.65 12.04
CA LEU A 44 3.88 4.59 11.78
C LEU A 44 4.24 5.21 10.45
N MET A 45 3.43 4.93 9.42
CA MET A 45 3.66 5.52 8.10
C MET A 45 3.51 7.05 8.14
N GLN A 46 2.56 7.55 8.91
CA GLN A 46 2.39 8.98 9.10
C GLN A 46 3.57 9.59 9.87
N ALA A 47 4.02 8.92 10.89
CA ALA A 47 5.15 9.38 11.69
C ALA A 47 6.42 9.50 10.88
N HIS A 48 6.60 8.63 9.88
CA HIS A 48 7.75 8.67 8.98
C HIS A 48 7.54 9.59 7.77
N GLY A 49 6.39 10.22 7.67
CA GLY A 49 6.12 11.16 6.60
C GLY A 49 5.80 10.52 5.25
N LEU A 50 5.49 9.23 5.23
CA LEU A 50 5.15 8.55 3.99
C LEU A 50 3.75 8.89 3.53
N ILE A 51 2.87 9.13 4.47
CA ILE A 51 1.48 9.46 4.17
C ILE A 51 0.99 10.57 5.08
N SER A 52 -0.07 11.21 4.64
CA SER A 52 -0.76 12.22 5.43
C SER A 52 -1.96 11.57 6.14
N SER A 53 -2.44 12.20 7.18
CA SER A 53 -3.60 11.69 7.93
C SER A 53 -4.87 11.60 7.09
N LYS A 54 -4.95 12.35 6.02
CA LYS A 54 -6.10 12.37 5.13
C LYS A 54 -5.97 11.44 3.94
N ASP A 55 -4.78 10.92 3.70
CA ASP A 55 -4.52 10.10 2.54
C ASP A 55 -4.80 8.63 2.82
N ARG A 56 -5.17 7.94 1.78
CA ARG A 56 -5.36 6.50 1.84
C ARG A 56 -4.13 5.81 1.31
N VAL A 57 -3.79 4.72 1.94
CA VAL A 57 -2.60 3.97 1.60
C VAL A 57 -2.95 2.81 0.70
N LYS A 58 -2.21 2.70 -0.39
CA LYS A 58 -2.29 1.55 -1.28
C LYS A 58 -0.93 0.89 -1.31
N ILE A 59 -0.87 -0.35 -0.93
CA ILE A 59 0.37 -1.12 -0.95
C ILE A 59 0.56 -1.73 -2.33
N LEU A 60 1.71 -1.47 -2.92
CA LEU A 60 2.07 -1.98 -4.23
C LEU A 60 3.07 -3.12 -4.08
N GLY A 61 2.91 -4.13 -4.91
CA GLY A 61 3.77 -5.31 -4.88
C GLY A 61 5.12 -5.14 -5.54
N ARG A 62 5.69 -3.94 -5.48
CA ARG A 62 7.01 -3.71 -6.02
C ARG A 62 8.07 -3.93 -4.96
N GLY A 63 9.10 -4.64 -5.31
CA GLY A 63 10.20 -4.95 -4.40
C GLY A 63 10.02 -6.29 -3.75
N GLU A 64 10.95 -6.63 -2.91
CA GLU A 64 10.95 -7.90 -2.22
C GLU A 64 10.79 -7.71 -0.72
N LEU A 65 10.02 -8.59 -0.12
CA LEU A 65 9.87 -8.64 1.31
C LEU A 65 10.83 -9.68 1.83
N ASN A 66 11.68 -9.28 2.72
CA ASN A 66 12.61 -10.21 3.35
C ASN A 66 12.19 -10.61 4.76
N THR A 67 11.21 -9.92 5.31
CA THR A 67 10.76 -10.16 6.67
C THR A 67 9.25 -10.36 6.73
N THR A 68 8.81 -11.09 7.73
CA THR A 68 7.40 -11.26 8.00
C THR A 68 6.86 -9.98 8.62
N ILE A 69 5.92 -9.35 7.96
CA ILE A 69 5.34 -8.11 8.47
C ILE A 69 3.82 -8.15 8.41
N ASN A 70 3.21 -7.48 9.37
CA ASN A 70 1.78 -7.29 9.40
C ASN A 70 1.51 -5.87 8.91
N VAL A 71 0.80 -5.74 7.81
CA VAL A 71 0.56 -4.44 7.22
C VAL A 71 -0.91 -4.09 7.27
N THR A 72 -1.20 -2.91 7.79
CA THR A 72 -2.56 -2.39 7.81
C THR A 72 -2.65 -1.25 6.80
N ALA A 73 -3.49 -1.38 5.82
CA ALA A 73 -3.66 -0.37 4.79
C ALA A 73 -5.10 -0.32 4.29
N HIS A 74 -5.41 0.66 3.45
CA HIS A 74 -6.74 0.81 2.89
C HIS A 74 -6.94 -0.09 1.67
N ALA A 75 -5.89 -0.27 0.90
CA ALA A 75 -5.93 -1.10 -0.30
C ALA A 75 -4.62 -1.84 -0.50
N PHE A 76 -4.70 -2.97 -1.14
CA PHE A 76 -3.53 -3.77 -1.47
C PHE A 76 -3.61 -4.18 -2.94
N SER A 77 -2.46 -4.26 -3.57
CA SER A 77 -2.35 -4.86 -4.89
C SER A 77 -2.41 -6.38 -4.75
N LYS A 78 -2.81 -7.05 -5.81
CA LYS A 78 -2.81 -8.51 -5.84
C LYS A 78 -1.41 -9.06 -5.57
N THR A 79 -0.42 -8.45 -6.19
CA THR A 79 0.98 -8.82 -6.01
C THR A 79 1.43 -8.56 -4.58
N ALA A 80 0.99 -7.45 -3.99
CA ALA A 80 1.34 -7.10 -2.63
C ALA A 80 0.79 -8.12 -1.63
N LYS A 81 -0.46 -8.50 -1.79
CA LYS A 81 -1.06 -9.52 -0.94
C LYS A 81 -0.30 -10.83 -1.03
N ALA A 82 -0.04 -11.28 -2.24
CA ALA A 82 0.70 -12.51 -2.46
C ALA A 82 2.07 -12.48 -1.80
N ALA A 83 2.79 -11.38 -1.97
CA ALA A 83 4.12 -11.25 -1.39
C ALA A 83 4.09 -11.26 0.15
N ILE A 84 3.11 -10.61 0.75
CA ILE A 84 2.96 -10.59 2.20
C ILE A 84 2.60 -11.98 2.73
N GLU A 85 1.67 -12.65 2.07
CA GLU A 85 1.24 -13.99 2.46
C GLU A 85 2.34 -15.04 2.29
N GLU A 86 3.14 -14.94 1.23
CA GLU A 86 4.26 -15.82 1.00
C GLU A 86 5.29 -15.77 2.13
N LYS A 87 5.45 -14.62 2.74
CA LYS A 87 6.37 -14.44 3.85
C LYS A 87 5.72 -14.71 5.20
N GLY A 88 4.47 -15.09 5.20
CA GLY A 88 3.75 -15.38 6.43
C GLY A 88 3.24 -14.14 7.16
N GLY A 89 3.22 -13.01 6.50
CA GLY A 89 2.66 -11.79 7.08
C GLY A 89 1.15 -11.72 6.95
N VAL A 90 0.58 -10.71 7.55
CA VAL A 90 -0.87 -10.48 7.50
C VAL A 90 -1.14 -9.14 6.82
N ALA A 91 -1.99 -9.15 5.82
CA ALA A 91 -2.44 -7.95 5.16
C ALA A 91 -3.86 -7.64 5.64
N THR A 92 -3.99 -6.58 6.42
CA THR A 92 -5.28 -6.16 6.96
C THR A 92 -5.76 -4.92 6.25
N THR A 93 -6.99 -4.96 5.76
CA THR A 93 -7.61 -3.78 5.15
C THR A 93 -8.51 -3.10 6.16
N ILE A 94 -8.46 -1.80 6.16
CA ILE A 94 -9.29 -0.98 7.03
C ILE A 94 -10.62 -0.69 6.35
#